data_46a016898cd46d32a28131980caa99e7
#
_entry.id   46a016898cd46d32a28131980caa99e7
#
_cell.length_a   1.000
_cell.length_b   1.000
_cell.length_c   1.000
_cell.angle_alpha   90.00
_cell.angle_beta   90.00
_cell.angle_gamma   90.00
#
_symmetry.space_group_name_H-M   'P 1'
#
loop_
_entity.id
_entity.type
_entity.pdbx_description
1 polymer ?
#
loop_
_entity_poly.entity_id
_entity_poly.type
_entity_poly.pdbx_seq_one_letter_code
_entity_poly.pdbx_strand_id
1 'polypeptide(L)'
;TCNVCAAQITDDMCDDRLPVGIVKEACTTIRIMKDNEDVPVGEEGEIVLIGKSVTGGYTNEEEGGFCTIDGQPAFRTGDIGLVTEDGRLYWSYRKNGMIKVRGVRIEPGDVENHMVRIHGVTGCGVVERYGHLVAYVTVSHEMTPGQIRAAARPHLPTHMIPGIVRIVDSLPMTENGKLDRDQLE
;
A
#
# COMPACT_ATOMS: atom_id res chain seq x y z
N THR A 1 -9.58 8.86 -13.61
CA THR A 1 -8.75 9.91 -13.01
C THR A 1 -7.59 10.24 -13.94
N CYS A 2 -7.41 11.52 -14.26
CA CYS A 2 -6.23 12.00 -15.01
C CYS A 2 -5.03 12.15 -14.04
N ASN A 3 -3.82 12.29 -14.61
CA ASN A 3 -2.62 12.52 -13.81
C ASN A 3 -2.74 13.82 -13.00
N VAL A 4 -2.71 13.70 -11.69
CA VAL A 4 -2.78 14.83 -10.74
C VAL A 4 -1.39 15.32 -10.31
N CYS A 5 -0.36 14.50 -10.52
CA CYS A 5 1.05 14.85 -10.29
C CYS A 5 1.96 14.14 -11.28
N ALA A 6 3.15 14.68 -11.49
CA ALA A 6 4.20 14.05 -12.29
C ALA A 6 5.58 14.48 -11.79
N ALA A 7 6.55 13.57 -11.85
CA ALA A 7 7.97 13.85 -11.63
C ALA A 7 8.79 13.35 -12.81
N GLN A 8 9.85 14.10 -13.15
CA GLN A 8 10.95 13.57 -13.91
C GLN A 8 11.98 13.06 -12.92
N ILE A 9 12.33 11.77 -13.02
CA ILE A 9 13.36 11.17 -12.17
C ILE A 9 14.72 11.56 -12.77
N THR A 10 15.59 12.09 -11.94
CA THR A 10 16.96 12.49 -12.28
C THR A 10 17.96 11.74 -11.40
N ASP A 11 19.21 11.61 -11.84
CA ASP A 11 20.26 10.81 -11.17
C ASP A 11 20.61 11.32 -9.76
N ASP A 12 20.29 12.56 -9.45
CA ASP A 12 20.45 13.17 -8.11
C ASP A 12 19.30 12.86 -7.14
N MET A 13 18.23 12.24 -7.62
CA MET A 13 17.14 11.72 -6.79
C MET A 13 17.46 10.31 -6.23
N CYS A 14 18.64 10.17 -5.64
CA CYS A 14 19.14 8.88 -5.08
C CYS A 14 18.66 8.62 -3.64
N ASP A 15 17.61 9.25 -3.18
CA ASP A 15 17.02 8.95 -1.87
C ASP A 15 16.26 7.64 -1.92
N ASP A 16 16.16 6.96 -0.78
CA ASP A 16 15.42 5.69 -0.61
C ASP A 16 13.92 5.82 -0.95
N ARG A 17 13.44 7.04 -1.18
CA ARG A 17 12.06 7.40 -1.49
C ARG A 17 11.99 8.30 -2.71
N LEU A 18 11.36 7.82 -3.79
CA LEU A 18 11.07 8.63 -4.96
C LEU A 18 9.75 9.41 -4.76
N PRO A 19 9.68 10.69 -5.18
CA PRO A 19 8.43 11.43 -5.17
C PRO A 19 7.44 10.86 -6.20
N VAL A 20 6.16 10.85 -5.87
CA VAL A 20 5.07 10.55 -6.82
C VAL A 20 5.02 11.63 -7.90
N GLY A 21 5.35 12.86 -7.54
CA GLY A 21 5.43 13.98 -8.47
C GLY A 21 5.18 15.32 -7.83
N ILE A 22 5.27 16.37 -8.65
CA ILE A 22 4.83 17.72 -8.28
C ILE A 22 3.34 17.82 -8.57
N VAL A 23 2.59 18.33 -7.61
CA VAL A 23 1.14 18.52 -7.72
C VAL A 23 0.84 19.53 -8.83
N LYS A 24 -0.02 19.13 -9.78
CA LYS A 24 -0.51 20.00 -10.86
C LYS A 24 -1.89 20.52 -10.52
N GLU A 25 -2.01 21.77 -10.19
CA GLU A 25 -3.25 22.41 -9.73
C GLU A 25 -4.26 22.75 -10.85
N ALA A 26 -4.24 22.12 -12.01
CA ALA A 26 -5.10 22.54 -13.11
C ALA A 26 -6.60 22.23 -12.93
N CYS A 27 -6.96 21.07 -12.39
CA CYS A 27 -8.35 20.61 -12.24
C CYS A 27 -8.62 19.87 -10.92
N THR A 28 -7.58 19.53 -10.19
CA THR A 28 -7.65 18.75 -8.94
C THR A 28 -6.61 19.28 -7.98
N THR A 29 -7.06 19.59 -6.78
CA THR A 29 -6.20 19.95 -5.66
C THR A 29 -5.89 18.68 -4.87
N ILE A 30 -4.66 18.49 -4.43
CA ILE A 30 -4.27 17.47 -3.46
C ILE A 30 -4.18 18.12 -2.09
N ARG A 31 -4.89 17.55 -1.12
CA ARG A 31 -4.75 17.91 0.30
C ARG A 31 -4.27 16.71 1.07
N ILE A 32 -3.45 16.95 2.08
CA ILE A 32 -3.01 15.93 3.04
C ILE A 32 -3.80 16.16 4.32
N MET A 33 -4.64 15.18 4.68
CA MET A 33 -5.64 15.37 5.73
C MET A 33 -5.55 14.29 6.81
N LYS A 34 -5.81 14.69 8.07
CA LYS A 34 -5.98 13.80 9.21
C LYS A 34 -7.21 14.24 9.99
N ASP A 35 -8.09 13.30 10.34
CA ASP A 35 -9.32 13.56 11.10
C ASP A 35 -10.19 14.71 10.53
N ASN A 36 -10.25 14.82 9.18
CA ASN A 36 -10.94 15.85 8.39
C ASN A 36 -10.30 17.24 8.39
N GLU A 37 -9.12 17.41 8.93
CA GLU A 37 -8.36 18.66 8.91
C GLU A 37 -7.10 18.52 8.07
N ASP A 38 -6.64 19.63 7.48
CA ASP A 38 -5.36 19.66 6.78
C ASP A 38 -4.20 19.52 7.78
N VAL A 39 -3.20 18.75 7.42
CA VAL A 39 -1.97 18.67 8.18
C VAL A 39 -0.94 19.71 7.70
N PRO A 40 -0.02 20.16 8.56
CA PRO A 40 1.08 21.00 8.15
C PRO A 40 1.94 20.37 7.05
N VAL A 41 2.57 21.21 6.22
CA VAL A 41 3.52 20.78 5.20
C VAL A 41 4.64 19.94 5.81
N GLY A 42 4.94 18.80 5.22
CA GLY A 42 5.92 17.83 5.71
C GLY A 42 5.37 16.80 6.70
N GLU A 43 4.13 16.93 7.15
CA GLU A 43 3.48 15.94 7.99
C GLU A 43 2.70 14.92 7.15
N GLU A 44 2.63 13.67 7.65
CA GLU A 44 1.89 12.59 7.01
C GLU A 44 0.40 12.65 7.32
N GLY A 45 -0.41 12.47 6.27
CA GLY A 45 -1.85 12.33 6.36
C GLY A 45 -2.41 11.60 5.14
N GLU A 46 -3.72 11.42 5.10
CA GLU A 46 -4.39 10.82 3.95
C GLU A 46 -4.35 11.76 2.75
N ILE A 47 -3.93 11.22 1.61
CA ILE A 47 -3.96 11.94 0.33
C ILE A 47 -5.40 12.03 -0.13
N VAL A 48 -5.92 13.24 -0.25
CA VAL A 48 -7.29 13.52 -0.69
C VAL A 48 -7.25 14.32 -1.98
N LEU A 49 -7.98 13.85 -2.98
CA LEU A 49 -8.15 14.53 -4.26
C LEU A 49 -9.44 15.35 -4.23
N ILE A 50 -9.37 16.64 -4.56
CA ILE A 50 -10.53 17.55 -4.53
C ILE A 50 -10.64 18.28 -5.87
N GLY A 51 -11.82 18.33 -6.44
CA GLY A 51 -12.09 19.15 -7.62
C GLY A 51 -12.89 18.45 -8.70
N LYS A 52 -13.02 19.12 -9.84
CA LYS A 52 -13.92 18.74 -10.94
C LYS A 52 -13.53 17.43 -11.66
N SER A 53 -12.30 16.96 -11.51
CA SER A 53 -11.85 15.67 -12.07
C SER A 53 -12.25 14.46 -11.23
N VAL A 54 -12.79 14.70 -10.02
CA VAL A 54 -13.34 13.65 -9.16
C VAL A 54 -14.73 13.30 -9.67
N THR A 55 -14.94 12.01 -10.00
CA THR A 55 -16.26 11.52 -10.46
C THR A 55 -17.25 11.46 -9.30
N GLY A 56 -18.55 11.30 -9.62
CA GLY A 56 -19.62 11.24 -8.62
C GLY A 56 -19.74 9.90 -7.88
N GLY A 57 -18.90 8.92 -8.18
CA GLY A 57 -18.95 7.58 -7.55
C GLY A 57 -18.62 6.46 -8.50
N TYR A 58 -18.69 5.23 -8.00
CA TYR A 58 -18.62 4.00 -8.81
C TYR A 58 -19.99 3.65 -9.39
N THR A 59 -20.03 2.92 -10.49
CA THR A 59 -21.28 2.53 -11.17
C THR A 59 -22.01 1.37 -10.45
N ASN A 60 -21.35 0.69 -9.53
CA ASN A 60 -21.84 -0.48 -8.79
C ASN A 60 -22.35 -0.18 -7.38
N GLU A 61 -22.64 1.08 -7.07
CA GLU A 61 -23.12 1.54 -5.74
C GLU A 61 -22.20 1.21 -4.55
N GLU A 62 -20.94 0.79 -4.80
CA GLU A 62 -19.98 0.62 -3.72
C GLU A 62 -19.65 1.97 -3.06
N GLU A 63 -19.71 1.98 -1.73
CA GLU A 63 -19.22 3.10 -0.93
C GLU A 63 -17.71 3.22 -1.08
N GLY A 64 -17.26 4.01 -2.04
CA GLY A 64 -15.86 4.39 -2.19
C GLY A 64 -15.50 5.58 -1.31
N GLY A 65 -14.26 6.03 -1.40
CA GLY A 65 -13.79 7.24 -0.70
C GLY A 65 -14.36 8.56 -1.22
N PHE A 66 -15.48 8.52 -1.98
CA PHE A 66 -16.12 9.72 -2.53
C PHE A 66 -16.86 10.50 -1.44
N CYS A 67 -16.62 11.80 -1.39
CA CYS A 67 -17.21 12.71 -0.42
C CYS A 67 -17.27 14.14 -0.99
N THR A 68 -17.73 15.06 -0.18
CA THR A 68 -17.71 16.50 -0.49
C THR A 68 -16.87 17.21 0.57
N ILE A 69 -15.90 18.01 0.14
CA ILE A 69 -15.06 18.84 1.01
C ILE A 69 -15.13 20.28 0.48
N ASP A 70 -15.45 21.22 1.34
CA ASP A 70 -15.61 22.64 1.01
C ASP A 70 -16.56 22.90 -0.19
N GLY A 71 -17.62 22.07 -0.29
CA GLY A 71 -18.61 22.15 -1.38
C GLY A 71 -18.13 21.60 -2.72
N GLN A 72 -16.97 20.97 -2.79
CA GLN A 72 -16.43 20.39 -4.02
C GLN A 72 -16.39 18.85 -3.94
N PRO A 73 -16.55 18.14 -5.07
CA PRO A 73 -16.32 16.70 -5.12
C PRO A 73 -14.92 16.35 -4.65
N ALA A 74 -14.83 15.35 -3.78
CA ALA A 74 -13.56 14.88 -3.22
C ALA A 74 -13.49 13.35 -3.20
N PHE A 75 -12.29 12.84 -3.22
CA PHE A 75 -12.01 11.41 -3.13
C PHE A 75 -10.90 11.14 -2.12
N ARG A 76 -11.24 10.41 -1.06
CA ARG A 76 -10.30 9.89 -0.09
C ARG A 76 -9.64 8.65 -0.66
N THR A 77 -8.35 8.74 -0.95
CA THR A 77 -7.65 7.66 -1.67
C THR A 77 -7.37 6.44 -0.80
N GLY A 78 -7.36 6.62 0.52
CA GLY A 78 -6.86 5.61 1.46
C GLY A 78 -5.33 5.48 1.46
N ASP A 79 -4.64 6.27 0.65
CA ASP A 79 -3.18 6.34 0.63
C ASP A 79 -2.70 7.43 1.60
N ILE A 80 -1.67 7.13 2.36
CA ILE A 80 -1.02 8.07 3.27
C ILE A 80 0.25 8.58 2.60
N GLY A 81 0.47 9.87 2.75
CA GLY A 81 1.64 10.54 2.18
C GLY A 81 1.83 11.92 2.78
N LEU A 82 2.79 12.65 2.26
CA LEU A 82 3.09 14.02 2.64
C LEU A 82 3.42 14.87 1.42
N VAL A 83 3.27 16.18 1.54
CA VAL A 83 3.74 17.15 0.56
C VAL A 83 4.84 17.97 1.23
N THR A 84 5.97 18.14 0.53
CA THR A 84 7.11 18.93 0.99
C THR A 84 6.94 20.41 0.64
N GLU A 85 7.77 21.29 1.20
CA GLU A 85 7.72 22.75 0.97
C GLU A 85 7.90 23.12 -0.53
N ASP A 86 8.62 22.30 -1.29
CA ASP A 86 8.79 22.45 -2.74
C ASP A 86 7.66 21.85 -3.58
N GLY A 87 6.57 21.42 -2.92
CA GLY A 87 5.35 20.92 -3.55
C GLY A 87 5.44 19.49 -4.07
N ARG A 88 6.45 18.71 -3.67
CA ARG A 88 6.57 17.30 -4.05
C ARG A 88 5.71 16.43 -3.16
N LEU A 89 4.92 15.56 -3.79
CA LEU A 89 4.12 14.54 -3.12
C LEU A 89 4.95 13.26 -2.95
N TYR A 90 5.00 12.75 -1.73
CA TYR A 90 5.57 11.44 -1.40
C TYR A 90 4.47 10.52 -0.88
N TRP A 91 4.37 9.32 -1.45
CA TRP A 91 3.53 8.26 -0.93
C TRP A 91 4.25 7.53 0.19
N SER A 92 3.56 7.22 1.28
CA SER A 92 4.10 6.49 2.42
C SER A 92 3.58 5.06 2.47
N TYR A 93 2.27 4.90 2.56
CA TYR A 93 1.62 3.59 2.64
C TYR A 93 0.11 3.71 2.37
N ARG A 94 -0.56 2.55 2.22
CA ARG A 94 -2.02 2.50 2.06
C ARG A 94 -2.71 2.19 3.40
N LYS A 95 -3.67 3.02 3.79
CA LYS A 95 -4.38 2.93 5.08
C LYS A 95 -5.07 1.57 5.29
N ASN A 96 -5.70 1.05 4.23
CA ASN A 96 -6.40 -0.24 4.25
C ASN A 96 -5.51 -1.44 3.89
N GLY A 97 -4.23 -1.21 3.57
CA GLY A 97 -3.24 -2.25 3.27
C GLY A 97 -2.43 -2.69 4.49
N MET A 98 -2.47 -1.90 5.57
CA MET A 98 -1.72 -2.23 6.77
C MET A 98 -2.47 -3.18 7.69
N ILE A 99 -1.76 -4.16 8.19
CA ILE A 99 -2.24 -5.08 9.21
C ILE A 99 -1.60 -4.75 10.55
N LYS A 100 -2.33 -5.00 11.63
CA LYS A 100 -1.84 -4.75 12.99
C LYS A 100 -1.61 -6.08 13.70
N VAL A 101 -0.35 -6.44 13.90
CA VAL A 101 0.05 -7.66 14.58
C VAL A 101 0.66 -7.30 15.93
N ARG A 102 0.03 -7.71 17.04
CA ARG A 102 0.49 -7.42 18.42
C ARG A 102 0.81 -5.95 18.67
N GLY A 103 0.02 -5.04 18.10
CA GLY A 103 0.20 -3.59 18.26
C GLY A 103 1.19 -2.96 17.28
N VAL A 104 1.95 -3.75 16.52
CA VAL A 104 2.88 -3.25 15.49
C VAL A 104 2.15 -3.17 14.15
N ARG A 105 2.32 -2.04 13.47
CA ARG A 105 1.82 -1.84 12.10
C ARG A 105 2.78 -2.51 11.12
N ILE A 106 2.25 -3.35 10.24
CA ILE A 106 3.00 -4.07 9.21
C ILE A 106 2.31 -3.86 7.88
N GLU A 107 3.07 -3.49 6.86
CA GLU A 107 2.59 -3.48 5.49
C GLU A 107 2.79 -4.87 4.87
N PRO A 108 1.71 -5.59 4.49
CA PRO A 108 1.84 -6.93 3.91
C PRO A 108 2.74 -6.96 2.69
N GLY A 109 2.65 -5.94 1.83
CA GLY A 109 3.44 -5.83 0.62
C GLY A 109 4.95 -5.81 0.87
N ASP A 110 5.41 -5.20 1.96
CA ASP A 110 6.83 -5.22 2.33
C ASP A 110 7.29 -6.63 2.68
N VAL A 111 6.50 -7.36 3.45
CA VAL A 111 6.79 -8.75 3.78
C VAL A 111 6.76 -9.61 2.52
N GLU A 112 5.73 -9.47 1.68
CA GLU A 112 5.56 -10.19 0.42
C GLU A 112 6.76 -9.97 -0.50
N ASN A 113 7.20 -8.73 -0.68
CA ASN A 113 8.35 -8.35 -1.49
C ASN A 113 9.66 -8.99 -1.02
N HIS A 114 9.84 -9.16 0.28
CA HIS A 114 11.02 -9.85 0.81
C HIS A 114 10.91 -11.36 0.68
N MET A 115 9.72 -11.92 0.88
CA MET A 115 9.47 -13.36 0.77
C MET A 115 9.70 -13.86 -0.66
N VAL A 116 9.28 -13.13 -1.69
CA VAL A 116 9.50 -13.55 -3.09
C VAL A 116 10.96 -13.47 -3.55
N ARG A 117 11.84 -12.81 -2.79
CA ARG A 117 13.29 -12.82 -3.05
C ARG A 117 13.98 -14.08 -2.55
N ILE A 118 13.32 -14.90 -1.73
CA ILE A 118 13.82 -16.18 -1.26
C ILE A 118 13.88 -17.13 -2.44
N HIS A 119 15.04 -17.73 -2.68
CA HIS A 119 15.22 -18.70 -3.77
C HIS A 119 14.21 -19.85 -3.65
N GLY A 120 13.47 -20.09 -4.71
CA GLY A 120 12.42 -21.11 -4.75
C GLY A 120 11.00 -20.61 -4.42
N VAL A 121 10.84 -19.41 -3.88
CA VAL A 121 9.53 -18.77 -3.69
C VAL A 121 9.13 -18.07 -4.98
N THR A 122 7.94 -18.37 -5.49
CA THR A 122 7.40 -17.80 -6.75
C THR A 122 6.29 -16.78 -6.52
N GLY A 123 5.65 -16.81 -5.35
CA GLY A 123 4.62 -15.85 -4.97
C GLY A 123 4.39 -15.88 -3.47
N CYS A 124 3.89 -14.78 -2.94
CA CYS A 124 3.56 -14.64 -1.53
C CYS A 124 2.35 -13.73 -1.33
N GLY A 125 1.43 -14.15 -0.47
CA GLY A 125 0.33 -13.34 0.04
C GLY A 125 0.36 -13.36 1.56
N VAL A 126 0.27 -12.17 2.18
CA VAL A 126 0.38 -12.03 3.64
C VAL A 126 -0.89 -11.44 4.20
N VAL A 127 -1.41 -12.07 5.24
CA VAL A 127 -2.59 -11.61 6.00
C VAL A 127 -2.34 -11.72 7.50
N GLU A 128 -3.15 -11.03 8.28
CA GLU A 128 -3.23 -11.24 9.73
C GLU A 128 -4.35 -12.22 10.04
N ARG A 129 -4.06 -13.22 10.87
CA ARG A 129 -5.06 -14.14 11.42
C ARG A 129 -4.73 -14.44 12.89
N TYR A 130 -5.71 -14.21 13.76
CA TYR A 130 -5.61 -14.52 15.19
C TYR A 130 -4.40 -13.89 15.90
N GLY A 131 -4.04 -12.64 15.53
CA GLY A 131 -2.89 -11.94 16.11
C GLY A 131 -1.53 -12.40 15.57
N HIS A 132 -1.51 -13.15 14.46
CA HIS A 132 -0.30 -13.62 13.80
C HIS A 132 -0.23 -13.20 12.33
N LEU A 133 0.99 -12.98 11.88
CA LEU A 133 1.28 -12.83 10.48
C LEU A 133 1.30 -14.21 9.81
N VAL A 134 0.45 -14.41 8.82
CA VAL A 134 0.35 -15.66 8.05
C VAL A 134 0.77 -15.36 6.61
N ALA A 135 1.78 -16.09 6.10
CA ALA A 135 2.20 -16.02 4.71
C ALA A 135 1.72 -17.26 3.95
N TYR A 136 1.02 -17.05 2.86
CA TYR A 136 0.68 -18.07 1.85
C TYR A 136 1.69 -17.95 0.73
N VAL A 137 2.37 -19.06 0.41
CA VAL A 137 3.55 -19.04 -0.46
C VAL A 137 3.42 -20.10 -1.53
N THR A 138 3.67 -19.71 -2.78
CA THR A 138 3.87 -20.66 -3.88
C THR A 138 5.36 -20.89 -4.09
N VAL A 139 5.75 -22.11 -4.45
CA VAL A 139 7.17 -22.51 -4.58
C VAL A 139 7.40 -23.21 -5.92
N SER A 140 8.63 -23.07 -6.45
CA SER A 140 9.05 -23.73 -7.71
C SER A 140 9.60 -25.14 -7.51
N HIS A 141 9.91 -25.52 -6.27
CA HIS A 141 10.39 -26.86 -5.90
C HIS A 141 9.99 -27.15 -4.46
N GLU A 142 10.15 -28.38 -4.03
CA GLU A 142 9.76 -28.80 -2.68
C GLU A 142 10.54 -28.03 -1.61
N MET A 143 9.81 -27.34 -0.74
CA MET A 143 10.32 -26.58 0.40
C MET A 143 9.44 -26.82 1.62
N THR A 144 10.01 -26.67 2.80
CA THR A 144 9.23 -26.71 4.04
C THR A 144 8.94 -25.29 4.57
N PRO A 145 7.84 -25.08 5.29
CA PRO A 145 7.57 -23.79 5.95
C PRO A 145 8.70 -23.31 6.86
N GLY A 146 9.41 -24.25 7.52
CA GLY A 146 10.56 -23.96 8.36
C GLY A 146 11.75 -23.41 7.59
N GLN A 147 12.06 -23.96 6.42
CA GLN A 147 13.12 -23.46 5.53
C GLN A 147 12.82 -22.06 5.02
N ILE A 148 11.58 -21.81 4.58
CA ILE A 148 11.15 -20.49 4.11
C ILE A 148 11.28 -19.45 5.23
N ARG A 149 10.81 -19.76 6.45
CA ARG A 149 10.94 -18.87 7.62
C ARG A 149 12.41 -18.62 8.00
N ALA A 150 13.25 -19.65 7.94
CA ALA A 150 14.68 -19.50 8.23
C ALA A 150 15.36 -18.58 7.21
N ALA A 151 15.03 -18.72 5.92
CA ALA A 151 15.54 -17.89 4.84
C ALA A 151 15.05 -16.43 4.91
N ALA A 152 13.87 -16.17 5.49
CA ALA A 152 13.34 -14.82 5.68
C ALA A 152 14.05 -14.02 6.77
N ARG A 153 14.61 -14.70 7.80
CA ARG A 153 15.21 -14.04 8.98
C ARG A 153 16.33 -13.03 8.70
N PRO A 154 17.25 -13.26 7.76
CA PRO A 154 18.30 -12.29 7.46
C PRO A 154 17.80 -11.01 6.81
N HIS A 155 16.59 -11.03 6.24
CA HIS A 155 16.05 -9.99 5.36
C HIS A 155 14.87 -9.22 5.96
N LEU A 156 14.26 -9.74 7.03
CA LEU A 156 13.10 -9.14 7.66
C LEU A 156 13.35 -8.85 9.15
N PRO A 157 12.90 -7.70 9.66
CA PRO A 157 12.83 -7.46 11.10
C PRO A 157 12.00 -8.55 11.79
N THR A 158 12.34 -8.88 13.03
CA THR A 158 11.74 -10.00 13.78
C THR A 158 10.20 -9.92 13.84
N HIS A 159 9.64 -8.72 13.95
CA HIS A 159 8.19 -8.49 14.02
C HIS A 159 7.48 -8.66 12.65
N MET A 160 8.22 -8.65 11.54
CA MET A 160 7.73 -8.85 10.18
C MET A 160 7.88 -10.31 9.71
N ILE A 161 8.57 -11.15 10.46
CA ILE A 161 8.72 -12.57 10.09
C ILE A 161 7.38 -13.28 10.31
N PRO A 162 6.80 -13.92 9.26
CA PRO A 162 5.54 -14.64 9.40
C PRO A 162 5.62 -15.72 10.48
N GLY A 163 4.68 -15.68 11.42
CA GLY A 163 4.56 -16.71 12.47
C GLY A 163 4.16 -18.06 11.87
N ILE A 164 3.33 -18.01 10.83
CA ILE A 164 2.83 -19.17 10.11
C ILE A 164 3.15 -19.01 8.63
N VAL A 165 3.66 -20.05 8.00
CA VAL A 165 3.85 -20.14 6.54
C VAL A 165 3.05 -21.34 6.04
N ARG A 166 2.18 -21.10 5.07
CA ARG A 166 1.40 -22.14 4.36
C ARG A 166 1.86 -22.19 2.91
N ILE A 167 2.22 -23.36 2.43
CA ILE A 167 2.55 -23.58 1.04
C ILE A 167 1.26 -23.94 0.32
N VAL A 168 0.98 -23.25 -0.79
CA VAL A 168 -0.23 -23.40 -1.60
C VAL A 168 0.15 -23.58 -3.07
N ASP A 169 -0.70 -24.22 -3.83
CA ASP A 169 -0.46 -24.47 -5.27
C ASP A 169 -0.60 -23.17 -6.08
N SER A 170 -1.52 -22.30 -5.68
CA SER A 170 -1.75 -21.00 -6.32
C SER A 170 -2.26 -19.96 -5.32
N LEU A 171 -2.00 -18.70 -5.60
CA LEU A 171 -2.57 -17.58 -4.85
C LEU A 171 -3.87 -17.12 -5.52
N PRO A 172 -4.93 -16.84 -4.76
CA PRO A 172 -6.18 -16.31 -5.32
C PRO A 172 -5.93 -14.90 -5.86
N MET A 173 -6.46 -14.63 -7.05
CA MET A 173 -6.32 -13.35 -7.73
C MET A 173 -7.68 -12.76 -8.05
N THR A 174 -7.83 -11.46 -7.90
CA THR A 174 -9.00 -10.71 -8.35
C THR A 174 -9.08 -10.70 -9.89
N GLU A 175 -10.23 -10.37 -10.46
CA GLU A 175 -10.42 -10.20 -11.92
C GLU A 175 -9.41 -9.21 -12.54
N ASN A 176 -8.93 -8.25 -11.76
CA ASN A 176 -7.95 -7.25 -12.17
C ASN A 176 -6.48 -7.69 -11.99
N GLY A 177 -6.24 -8.97 -11.68
CA GLY A 177 -4.90 -9.54 -11.52
C GLY A 177 -4.17 -9.10 -10.24
N LYS A 178 -4.89 -8.65 -9.21
CA LYS A 178 -4.34 -8.37 -7.88
C LYS A 178 -4.59 -9.54 -6.94
N LEU A 179 -3.72 -9.70 -5.95
CA LEU A 179 -3.91 -10.70 -4.90
C LEU A 179 -5.24 -10.45 -4.16
N ASP A 180 -6.09 -11.46 -4.12
CA ASP A 180 -7.35 -11.46 -3.36
C ASP A 180 -7.09 -12.00 -1.95
N ARG A 181 -6.85 -11.07 -1.00
CA ARG A 181 -6.52 -11.43 0.38
C ARG A 181 -7.71 -11.96 1.16
N ASP A 182 -8.92 -11.68 0.74
CA ASP A 182 -10.14 -12.14 1.43
C ASP A 182 -10.36 -13.64 1.21
N GLN A 183 -9.82 -14.18 0.11
CA GLN A 183 -9.84 -15.61 -0.19
C GLN A 183 -8.66 -16.40 0.40
N LEU A 184 -7.71 -15.75 1.09
CA LEU A 184 -6.64 -16.43 1.82
C LEU A 184 -7.16 -16.89 3.19
N GLU A 185 -7.47 -18.18 3.33
CA GLU A 185 -7.95 -18.82 4.55
C GLU A 185 -6.83 -19.39 5.45
#